data_f131985e07ec83af55b4151e84cac5b5
#
_entry.id   f131985e07ec83af55b4151e84cac5b5
#
_cell.length_a   1.000
_cell.length_b   1.000
_cell.length_c   1.000
_cell.angle_alpha   90.00
_cell.angle_beta   90.00
_cell.angle_gamma   90.00
#
_symmetry.space_group_name_H-M   'P 1'
#
loop_
_entity.id
_entity.type
_entity.pdbx_description
1 polymer ?
#
loop_
_entity_poly.entity_id
_entity_poly.type
_entity_poly.pdbx_seq_one_letter_code
_entity_poly.pdbx_strand_id
1 'polypeptide(L)'
;MKRYILPALALTLLASSCKLDLTPENAITYSNAFSTEAELNTTTTTIHFYLDNCMDAFTPLTKVGLLADETQDDGQLREGNPRSIIQASADWEYVYRMIFEANLLLDNIDKTEGLSEERYAYHAGQAHFALGFGYFMLSRAYGQAVITANAKDLKTYGLSTQQQVVDAGIEHALKAFELLPTYDKLRTTSGSVPASKQYGSKGNSATLLAHLYAWKGSMAELYGESSVDATEAYRKSVEYASKVINGEVGAYSLVSTPEELCQLLSDPSATNPEEIFSLVYDKSRGNESTSKNEVANLFATWPVNSTLTEGDLAQASFRLKKSTIQKLYPDANDARRTAFFYEFNTDHTVSGVSYAVPYKFRNAVFAIDQSAESGKSFLSINANYVYWRLADVYLLRAECANKLGDTSTAISDLNKIRSRAGAKTYPASGESDLKKAIFREREREFILENDTRYYDILRNGYVKTELTGKFPTLSTADIAGGALCLPIPSSAQRDKDGKVINGLILQRPYWFRYM
;
A
#
# COMPACT_ATOMS: atom_id res chain seq x y z
N MET A 1 -77.24 36.38 13.58
CA MET A 1 -75.76 36.36 13.72
C MET A 1 -75.26 35.04 14.33
N LYS A 2 -75.61 33.84 13.80
CA LYS A 2 -75.15 32.54 14.32
C LYS A 2 -74.73 31.54 13.25
N ARG A 3 -74.33 32.01 12.03
CA ARG A 3 -74.02 31.11 10.90
C ARG A 3 -72.57 31.24 10.36
N TYR A 4 -71.71 32.05 10.97
CA TYR A 4 -70.33 32.29 10.47
C TYR A 4 -69.22 31.94 11.43
N ILE A 5 -69.53 31.32 12.58
CA ILE A 5 -68.51 30.97 13.59
C ILE A 5 -67.97 29.56 13.41
N LEU A 6 -68.72 28.63 12.77
CA LEU A 6 -68.23 27.27 12.53
C LEU A 6 -67.12 27.11 11.46
N PRO A 7 -67.08 27.89 10.35
CA PRO A 7 -65.98 27.71 9.39
C PRO A 7 -64.66 28.31 9.87
N ALA A 8 -64.67 29.27 10.79
CA ALA A 8 -63.41 29.88 11.29
C ALA A 8 -62.67 28.97 12.25
N LEU A 9 -63.39 28.13 13.03
CA LEU A 9 -62.77 27.19 13.95
C LEU A 9 -62.20 25.95 13.23
N ALA A 10 -62.74 25.57 12.07
CA ALA A 10 -62.21 24.48 11.25
C ALA A 10 -60.94 24.85 10.50
N LEU A 11 -60.75 26.15 10.18
CA LEU A 11 -59.52 26.60 9.48
C LEU A 11 -58.34 26.77 10.42
N THR A 12 -58.57 26.98 11.73
CA THR A 12 -57.48 27.08 12.72
C THR A 12 -56.94 25.73 13.17
N LEU A 13 -57.70 24.61 13.00
CA LEU A 13 -57.26 23.25 13.28
C LEU A 13 -56.44 22.62 12.15
N LEU A 14 -56.45 23.21 10.96
CA LEU A 14 -55.65 22.76 9.81
C LEU A 14 -54.23 23.44 9.75
N ALA A 15 -53.99 24.44 10.58
CA ALA A 15 -52.68 25.15 10.58
C ALA A 15 -51.70 24.61 11.64
N SER A 16 -52.08 23.63 12.45
CA SER A 16 -51.16 22.90 13.34
C SER A 16 -50.81 21.55 12.73
N SER A 17 -50.37 21.55 11.48
CA SER A 17 -49.55 20.46 10.96
C SER A 17 -48.18 20.56 11.63
N CYS A 18 -48.10 20.01 12.83
CA CYS A 18 -46.82 19.61 13.39
C CYS A 18 -46.10 18.81 12.31
N LYS A 19 -44.96 19.27 11.87
CA LYS A 19 -43.95 18.36 11.27
C LYS A 19 -43.68 17.33 12.36
N LEU A 20 -44.41 16.21 12.34
CA LEU A 20 -43.98 15.00 13.02
C LEU A 20 -42.80 14.49 12.18
N ASP A 21 -41.59 14.97 12.48
CA ASP A 21 -40.37 14.23 12.18
C ASP A 21 -40.40 12.98 13.05
N LEU A 22 -41.19 11.99 12.63
CA LEU A 22 -41.15 10.65 13.20
C LEU A 22 -39.81 10.04 12.79
N THR A 23 -38.77 10.31 13.57
CA THR A 23 -37.56 9.47 13.55
C THR A 23 -38.02 8.08 14.04
N PRO A 24 -37.89 7.03 13.22
CA PRO A 24 -38.24 5.69 13.66
C PRO A 24 -37.37 5.34 14.88
N GLU A 25 -38.00 5.09 16.02
CA GLU A 25 -37.28 4.73 17.25
C GLU A 25 -36.49 3.42 17.13
N ASN A 26 -36.82 2.58 16.14
CA ASN A 26 -36.22 1.27 15.90
C ASN A 26 -35.39 1.20 14.59
N ALA A 27 -35.08 2.32 13.95
CA ALA A 27 -34.22 2.35 12.77
C ALA A 27 -33.00 3.24 13.02
N ILE A 28 -31.84 2.76 12.60
CA ILE A 28 -30.62 3.58 12.61
C ILE A 28 -30.81 4.70 11.58
N THR A 29 -30.85 5.93 12.05
CA THR A 29 -30.87 7.15 11.23
C THR A 29 -29.58 7.92 11.43
N TYR A 30 -29.25 8.85 10.55
CA TYR A 30 -28.06 9.69 10.69
C TYR A 30 -28.07 10.50 12.02
N SER A 31 -29.24 10.77 12.61
CA SER A 31 -29.37 11.52 13.85
C SER A 31 -29.05 10.67 15.09
N ASN A 32 -29.31 9.37 15.07
CA ASN A 32 -29.08 8.44 16.19
C ASN A 32 -27.93 7.45 15.95
N ALA A 33 -27.33 7.45 14.76
CA ALA A 33 -26.09 6.73 14.48
C ALA A 33 -24.92 7.35 15.28
N PHE A 34 -23.94 6.52 15.64
CA PHE A 34 -22.76 6.91 16.42
C PHE A 34 -23.02 7.29 17.88
N SER A 35 -24.14 6.87 18.44
CA SER A 35 -24.46 7.12 19.85
C SER A 35 -23.68 6.22 20.81
N THR A 36 -23.23 5.06 20.34
CA THR A 36 -22.50 4.06 21.12
C THR A 36 -21.13 3.72 20.51
N GLU A 37 -20.20 3.24 21.35
CA GLU A 37 -18.90 2.77 20.86
C GLU A 37 -19.03 1.57 19.91
N ALA A 38 -20.05 0.72 20.06
CA ALA A 38 -20.27 -0.41 19.16
C ALA A 38 -20.59 0.05 17.72
N GLU A 39 -21.40 1.10 17.58
CA GLU A 39 -21.69 1.71 16.28
C GLU A 39 -20.45 2.37 15.68
N LEU A 40 -19.68 3.10 16.48
CA LEU A 40 -18.41 3.69 16.06
C LEU A 40 -17.41 2.61 15.60
N ASN A 41 -17.34 1.49 16.31
CA ASN A 41 -16.49 0.36 15.96
C ASN A 41 -16.89 -0.29 14.63
N THR A 42 -18.17 -0.26 14.26
CA THR A 42 -18.63 -0.74 12.94
C THR A 42 -17.97 0.07 11.83
N THR A 43 -17.94 1.40 11.95
CA THR A 43 -17.25 2.27 10.98
C THR A 43 -15.74 2.01 10.97
N THR A 44 -15.12 1.83 12.14
CA THR A 44 -13.69 1.44 12.21
C THR A 44 -13.43 0.13 11.46
N THR A 45 -14.28 -0.86 11.62
CA THR A 45 -14.17 -2.15 10.90
C THR A 45 -14.36 -1.96 9.39
N THR A 46 -15.30 -1.09 8.98
CA THR A 46 -15.53 -0.78 7.56
C THR A 46 -14.31 -0.09 6.93
N ILE A 47 -13.63 0.80 7.66
CA ILE A 47 -12.34 1.40 7.23
C ILE A 47 -11.33 0.29 6.91
N HIS A 48 -11.17 -0.70 7.81
CA HIS A 48 -10.24 -1.82 7.60
C HIS A 48 -10.67 -2.74 6.45
N PHE A 49 -11.96 -2.93 6.23
CA PHE A 49 -12.47 -3.66 5.07
C PHE A 49 -12.07 -2.98 3.75
N TYR A 50 -12.24 -1.66 3.65
CA TYR A 50 -11.83 -0.93 2.44
C TYR A 50 -10.31 -0.86 2.30
N LEU A 51 -9.56 -0.80 3.39
CA LEU A 51 -8.09 -0.87 3.38
C LEU A 51 -7.59 -2.19 2.77
N ASP A 52 -8.26 -3.32 3.06
CA ASP A 52 -7.95 -4.63 2.44
C ASP A 52 -8.17 -4.63 0.93
N ASN A 53 -9.13 -3.85 0.45
CA ASN A 53 -9.55 -3.87 -0.95
C ASN A 53 -8.92 -2.75 -1.81
N CYS A 54 -8.24 -1.78 -1.20
CA CYS A 54 -7.68 -0.65 -1.95
C CYS A 54 -6.41 -0.99 -2.74
N MET A 55 -5.73 -2.12 -2.44
CA MET A 55 -4.45 -2.49 -3.05
C MET A 55 -4.55 -2.82 -4.53
N ASP A 56 -5.68 -3.37 -4.96
CA ASP A 56 -5.88 -3.79 -6.36
C ASP A 56 -5.73 -2.63 -7.37
N ALA A 57 -6.05 -1.39 -6.93
CA ALA A 57 -5.91 -0.20 -7.76
C ALA A 57 -4.46 0.11 -8.20
N PHE A 58 -3.46 -0.44 -7.52
CA PHE A 58 -2.04 -0.11 -7.72
C PHE A 58 -1.26 -1.19 -8.45
N THR A 59 -1.86 -2.36 -8.66
CA THR A 59 -1.27 -3.51 -9.35
C THR A 59 -0.59 -3.19 -10.68
N PRO A 60 -1.09 -2.30 -11.56
CA PRO A 60 -0.40 -2.01 -12.82
C PRO A 60 1.01 -1.45 -12.64
N LEU A 61 1.21 -0.49 -11.72
CA LEU A 61 2.54 0.06 -11.44
C LEU A 61 3.44 -0.94 -10.71
N THR A 62 2.86 -1.78 -9.86
CA THR A 62 3.56 -2.91 -9.26
C THR A 62 4.15 -3.81 -10.36
N LYS A 63 3.35 -4.27 -11.31
CA LYS A 63 3.79 -5.11 -12.43
C LYS A 63 4.86 -4.45 -13.29
N VAL A 64 4.75 -3.14 -13.55
CA VAL A 64 5.78 -2.36 -14.26
C VAL A 64 7.11 -2.40 -13.51
N GLY A 65 7.08 -2.29 -12.20
CA GLY A 65 8.28 -2.21 -11.36
C GLY A 65 8.95 -3.54 -11.06
N LEU A 66 8.26 -4.68 -11.16
CA LEU A 66 8.81 -5.97 -10.75
C LEU A 66 10.08 -6.34 -11.52
N LEU A 67 11.06 -6.86 -10.80
CA LEU A 67 12.22 -7.50 -11.42
C LEU A 67 11.76 -8.87 -11.97
N ALA A 68 11.72 -8.98 -13.28
CA ALA A 68 11.46 -10.24 -14.00
C ALA A 68 12.05 -10.14 -15.42
N ASP A 69 12.57 -11.24 -15.92
CA ASP A 69 13.15 -11.31 -17.27
C ASP A 69 12.08 -11.45 -18.35
N GLU A 70 11.03 -12.21 -18.02
CA GLU A 70 9.96 -12.55 -18.94
C GLU A 70 8.61 -12.55 -18.22
N THR A 71 7.54 -12.31 -18.97
CA THR A 71 6.16 -12.44 -18.49
C THR A 71 5.32 -13.08 -19.55
N GLN A 72 4.21 -13.74 -19.16
CA GLN A 72 3.30 -14.37 -20.09
C GLN A 72 2.42 -13.31 -20.80
N ASP A 73 1.78 -12.42 -20.06
CA ASP A 73 0.73 -11.54 -20.58
C ASP A 73 1.02 -10.04 -20.43
N ASP A 74 1.87 -9.64 -19.50
CA ASP A 74 2.07 -8.25 -19.10
C ASP A 74 3.20 -7.50 -19.85
N GLY A 75 3.73 -8.05 -20.94
CA GLY A 75 4.90 -7.49 -21.64
C GLY A 75 4.69 -6.03 -22.08
N GLN A 76 3.57 -5.72 -22.72
CA GLN A 76 3.25 -4.38 -23.18
C GLN A 76 3.01 -3.39 -22.03
N LEU A 77 2.40 -3.86 -20.93
CA LEU A 77 2.21 -3.08 -19.71
C LEU A 77 3.57 -2.70 -19.11
N ARG A 78 4.46 -3.68 -18.96
CA ARG A 78 5.81 -3.50 -18.39
C ARG A 78 6.70 -2.60 -19.25
N GLU A 79 6.50 -2.61 -20.54
CA GLU A 79 7.18 -1.69 -21.49
C GLU A 79 6.59 -0.28 -21.52
N GLY A 80 5.62 0.02 -20.66
CA GLY A 80 5.02 1.34 -20.57
C GLY A 80 4.15 1.72 -21.76
N ASN A 81 3.51 0.74 -22.43
CA ASN A 81 2.54 1.03 -23.48
C ASN A 81 1.33 1.75 -22.86
N PRO A 82 1.03 3.00 -23.26
CA PRO A 82 -0.03 3.78 -22.63
C PRO A 82 -1.41 3.12 -22.69
N ARG A 83 -1.75 2.48 -23.81
CA ARG A 83 -3.05 1.78 -23.95
C ARG A 83 -3.16 0.59 -23.00
N SER A 84 -2.09 -0.17 -22.83
CA SER A 84 -2.05 -1.29 -21.90
C SER A 84 -2.14 -0.83 -20.44
N ILE A 85 -1.49 0.30 -20.09
CA ILE A 85 -1.62 0.90 -18.76
C ILE A 85 -3.05 1.38 -18.52
N ILE A 86 -3.67 2.09 -19.47
CA ILE A 86 -5.07 2.54 -19.38
C ILE A 86 -6.01 1.35 -19.20
N GLN A 87 -5.83 0.30 -19.97
CA GLN A 87 -6.67 -0.91 -19.90
C GLN A 87 -6.52 -1.67 -18.58
N ALA A 88 -5.29 -1.71 -18.03
CA ALA A 88 -5.00 -2.40 -16.78
C ALA A 88 -5.33 -1.55 -15.55
N SER A 89 -5.49 -0.22 -15.70
CA SER A 89 -5.73 0.68 -14.57
C SER A 89 -7.09 0.40 -13.94
N ALA A 90 -7.06 0.12 -12.65
CA ALA A 90 -8.25 -0.04 -11.84
C ALA A 90 -8.75 1.32 -11.32
N ASP A 91 -9.95 1.32 -10.75
CA ASP A 91 -10.55 2.49 -10.11
C ASP A 91 -9.90 2.76 -8.73
N TRP A 92 -9.90 4.00 -8.31
CA TRP A 92 -9.51 4.40 -6.96
C TRP A 92 -10.67 4.38 -5.95
N GLU A 93 -11.80 3.80 -6.35
CA GLU A 93 -13.06 3.82 -5.60
C GLU A 93 -12.88 3.31 -4.16
N TYR A 94 -12.22 2.18 -3.96
CA TYR A 94 -12.02 1.62 -2.61
C TYR A 94 -11.15 2.52 -1.71
N VAL A 95 -10.18 3.24 -2.27
CA VAL A 95 -9.40 4.22 -1.53
C VAL A 95 -10.29 5.37 -1.06
N TYR A 96 -11.16 5.89 -1.94
CA TYR A 96 -12.08 6.97 -1.57
C TYR A 96 -13.22 6.50 -0.66
N ARG A 97 -13.64 5.25 -0.75
CA ARG A 97 -14.56 4.66 0.24
C ARG A 97 -13.93 4.61 1.62
N MET A 98 -12.67 4.19 1.73
CA MET A 98 -11.90 4.23 2.97
C MET A 98 -11.77 5.66 3.52
N ILE A 99 -11.40 6.61 2.67
CA ILE A 99 -11.30 8.03 3.03
C ILE A 99 -12.65 8.59 3.51
N PHE A 100 -13.74 8.23 2.84
CA PHE A 100 -15.08 8.65 3.23
C PHE A 100 -15.47 8.09 4.61
N GLU A 101 -15.29 6.81 4.85
CA GLU A 101 -15.60 6.18 6.15
C GLU A 101 -14.75 6.77 7.28
N ALA A 102 -13.48 7.05 7.02
CA ALA A 102 -12.61 7.68 8.00
C ALA A 102 -13.07 9.12 8.34
N ASN A 103 -13.45 9.91 7.34
CA ASN A 103 -14.04 11.22 7.54
C ASN A 103 -15.39 11.14 8.27
N LEU A 104 -16.23 10.16 7.91
CA LEU A 104 -17.53 9.92 8.54
C LEU A 104 -17.38 9.62 10.04
N LEU A 105 -16.38 8.80 10.38
CA LEU A 105 -16.06 8.52 11.78
C LEU A 105 -15.66 9.81 12.52
N LEU A 106 -14.71 10.57 11.97
CA LEU A 106 -14.22 11.81 12.58
C LEU A 106 -15.31 12.88 12.72
N ASP A 107 -16.21 12.99 11.76
CA ASP A 107 -17.34 13.93 11.80
C ASP A 107 -18.39 13.61 12.88
N ASN A 108 -18.40 12.40 13.39
CA ASN A 108 -19.45 11.91 14.28
C ASN A 108 -18.95 11.33 15.60
N ILE A 109 -17.66 11.18 15.82
CA ILE A 109 -17.07 10.58 17.03
C ILE A 109 -17.53 11.29 18.32
N ASP A 110 -17.71 12.60 18.27
CA ASP A 110 -18.16 13.43 19.41
C ASP A 110 -19.64 13.17 19.82
N LYS A 111 -20.40 12.44 18.99
CA LYS A 111 -21.77 12.02 19.33
C LYS A 111 -21.80 10.81 20.25
N THR A 112 -20.69 10.08 20.37
CA THR A 112 -20.60 8.85 21.15
C THR A 112 -20.52 9.20 22.63
N GLU A 113 -21.59 8.92 23.36
CA GLU A 113 -21.66 9.21 24.79
C GLU A 113 -20.77 8.25 25.60
N GLY A 114 -20.10 8.78 26.63
CA GLY A 114 -19.30 7.97 27.56
C GLY A 114 -18.02 7.37 26.97
N LEU A 115 -17.58 7.83 25.80
CA LEU A 115 -16.32 7.38 25.19
C LEU A 115 -15.13 7.91 26.02
N SER A 116 -14.27 7.01 26.51
CA SER A 116 -13.06 7.42 27.24
C SER A 116 -12.05 8.06 26.29
N GLU A 117 -11.10 8.85 26.84
CA GLU A 117 -10.02 9.45 26.05
C GLU A 117 -9.20 8.40 25.29
N GLU A 118 -8.94 7.23 25.90
CA GLU A 118 -8.23 6.12 25.26
C GLU A 118 -9.01 5.57 24.08
N ARG A 119 -10.34 5.41 24.23
CA ARG A 119 -11.19 4.89 23.17
C ARG A 119 -11.39 5.90 22.04
N TYR A 120 -11.54 7.18 22.41
CA TYR A 120 -11.53 8.29 21.43
C TYR A 120 -10.23 8.26 20.61
N ALA A 121 -9.07 8.23 21.29
CA ALA A 121 -7.75 8.19 20.65
C ALA A 121 -7.58 6.97 19.73
N TYR A 122 -8.13 5.81 20.14
CA TYR A 122 -8.10 4.61 19.31
C TYR A 122 -8.87 4.82 18.00
N HIS A 123 -10.16 5.18 18.06
CA HIS A 123 -11.01 5.30 16.87
C HIS A 123 -10.57 6.45 15.97
N ALA A 124 -10.32 7.63 16.53
CA ALA A 124 -9.81 8.79 15.78
C ALA A 124 -8.44 8.50 15.17
N GLY A 125 -7.56 7.82 15.92
CA GLY A 125 -6.25 7.41 15.45
C GLY A 125 -6.31 6.44 14.28
N GLN A 126 -7.22 5.43 14.30
CA GLN A 126 -7.45 4.52 13.16
C GLN A 126 -7.92 5.28 11.92
N ALA A 127 -8.87 6.21 12.08
CA ALA A 127 -9.37 7.03 10.98
C ALA A 127 -8.27 7.91 10.39
N HIS A 128 -7.47 8.58 11.22
CA HIS A 128 -6.36 9.39 10.77
C HIS A 128 -5.25 8.56 10.11
N PHE A 129 -4.95 7.35 10.59
CA PHE A 129 -4.03 6.44 9.92
C PHE A 129 -4.52 6.06 8.52
N ALA A 130 -5.81 5.72 8.39
CA ALA A 130 -6.41 5.37 7.11
C ALA A 130 -6.40 6.54 6.11
N LEU A 131 -6.69 7.76 6.56
CA LEU A 131 -6.59 8.98 5.73
C LEU A 131 -5.15 9.22 5.27
N GLY A 132 -4.19 9.17 6.21
CA GLY A 132 -2.77 9.35 5.90
C GLY A 132 -2.26 8.31 4.89
N PHE A 133 -2.63 7.04 5.09
CA PHE A 133 -2.26 5.95 4.20
C PHE A 133 -2.96 6.06 2.83
N GLY A 134 -4.24 6.41 2.80
CA GLY A 134 -4.99 6.61 1.56
C GLY A 134 -4.38 7.71 0.68
N TYR A 135 -4.06 8.87 1.25
CA TYR A 135 -3.39 9.94 0.51
C TYR A 135 -1.96 9.59 0.12
N PHE A 136 -1.23 8.82 0.93
CA PHE A 136 0.07 8.27 0.54
C PHE A 136 -0.05 7.41 -0.72
N MET A 137 -1.00 6.49 -0.77
CA MET A 137 -1.21 5.63 -1.92
C MET A 137 -1.63 6.41 -3.17
N LEU A 138 -2.60 7.34 -3.03
CA LEU A 138 -3.05 8.20 -4.13
C LEU A 138 -1.92 9.05 -4.70
N SER A 139 -1.08 9.64 -3.83
CA SER A 139 0.05 10.46 -4.25
C SER A 139 1.10 9.68 -5.03
N ARG A 140 1.30 8.40 -4.71
CA ARG A 140 2.26 7.53 -5.41
C ARG A 140 1.71 7.06 -6.75
N ALA A 141 0.47 6.57 -6.77
CA ALA A 141 -0.09 5.94 -7.95
C ALA A 141 -0.61 6.94 -8.99
N TYR A 142 -1.34 7.97 -8.56
CA TYR A 142 -1.97 8.95 -9.46
C TYR A 142 -1.26 10.31 -9.46
N GLY A 143 -0.48 10.60 -8.44
CA GLY A 143 0.14 11.90 -8.23
C GLY A 143 -0.87 12.95 -7.79
N GLN A 144 -1.76 13.37 -8.68
CA GLN A 144 -2.88 14.26 -8.38
C GLN A 144 -4.10 13.47 -7.89
N ALA A 145 -4.79 13.99 -6.87
CA ALA A 145 -5.98 13.35 -6.30
C ALA A 145 -6.90 14.39 -5.65
N VAL A 146 -8.12 13.99 -5.33
CA VAL A 146 -9.06 14.85 -4.61
C VAL A 146 -8.77 14.77 -3.11
N ILE A 147 -8.67 15.91 -2.44
CA ILE A 147 -8.62 16.00 -0.99
C ILE A 147 -10.00 16.42 -0.48
N THR A 148 -10.63 15.58 0.36
CA THR A 148 -11.93 15.87 0.97
C THR A 148 -11.74 16.32 2.41
N ALA A 149 -12.47 17.36 2.81
CA ALA A 149 -12.33 17.91 4.16
C ALA A 149 -13.11 17.11 5.22
N ASN A 150 -14.24 16.52 4.85
CA ASN A 150 -15.15 15.77 5.72
C ASN A 150 -16.15 14.95 4.89
N ALA A 151 -16.97 14.14 5.53
CA ALA A 151 -17.99 13.31 4.87
C ALA A 151 -19.30 14.06 4.55
N LYS A 152 -19.54 15.21 5.17
CA LYS A 152 -20.80 15.98 5.05
C LYS A 152 -20.78 16.98 3.90
N ASP A 153 -19.60 17.31 3.41
CA ASP A 153 -19.44 18.33 2.38
C ASP A 153 -19.92 17.80 1.00
N LEU A 154 -20.95 18.41 0.46
CA LEU A 154 -21.55 18.03 -0.83
C LEU A 154 -21.00 18.82 -2.01
N LYS A 155 -19.99 19.68 -1.80
CA LYS A 155 -19.40 20.45 -2.89
C LYS A 155 -18.61 19.56 -3.85
N THR A 156 -18.49 20.03 -5.09
CA THR A 156 -17.67 19.37 -6.10
C THR A 156 -16.20 19.75 -5.91
N TYR A 157 -15.34 18.76 -5.77
CA TYR A 157 -13.90 18.92 -5.61
C TYR A 157 -13.17 18.74 -6.95
N GLY A 158 -12.11 19.53 -7.17
CA GLY A 158 -11.13 19.31 -8.22
C GLY A 158 -9.92 18.52 -7.74
N LEU A 159 -8.99 18.27 -8.65
CA LEU A 159 -7.72 17.63 -8.30
C LEU A 159 -6.79 18.60 -7.56
N SER A 160 -6.20 18.13 -6.49
CA SER A 160 -5.08 18.77 -5.80
C SER A 160 -3.75 18.33 -6.42
N THR A 161 -2.72 19.15 -6.28
CA THR A 161 -1.36 18.80 -6.74
C THR A 161 -0.79 17.63 -5.94
N GLN A 162 0.20 16.95 -6.48
CA GLN A 162 0.86 15.84 -5.78
C GLN A 162 1.40 16.27 -4.41
N GLN A 163 2.00 17.45 -4.31
CA GLN A 163 2.53 17.95 -3.04
C GLN A 163 1.42 18.19 -2.02
N GLN A 164 0.29 18.77 -2.44
CA GLN A 164 -0.87 18.94 -1.56
C GLN A 164 -1.42 17.61 -1.06
N VAL A 165 -1.47 16.58 -1.93
CA VAL A 165 -1.92 15.24 -1.53
C VAL A 165 -0.96 14.60 -0.52
N VAL A 166 0.35 14.75 -0.74
CA VAL A 166 1.37 14.28 0.22
C VAL A 166 1.26 15.04 1.55
N ASP A 167 1.04 16.35 1.52
CA ASP A 167 0.91 17.17 2.73
C ASP A 167 -0.34 16.80 3.53
N ALA A 168 -1.47 16.52 2.86
CA ALA A 168 -2.65 15.98 3.52
C ALA A 168 -2.37 14.60 4.17
N GLY A 169 -1.64 13.74 3.49
CA GLY A 169 -1.16 12.47 4.05
C GLY A 169 -0.32 12.66 5.29
N ILE A 170 0.62 13.60 5.28
CA ILE A 170 1.50 13.94 6.42
C ILE A 170 0.66 14.47 7.59
N GLU A 171 -0.27 15.41 7.35
CA GLU A 171 -1.12 15.97 8.40
C GLU A 171 -1.88 14.88 9.16
N HIS A 172 -2.53 13.97 8.42
CA HIS A 172 -3.27 12.88 9.04
C HIS A 172 -2.35 11.85 9.71
N ALA A 173 -1.20 11.53 9.12
CA ALA A 173 -0.24 10.61 9.74
C ALA A 173 0.36 11.18 11.05
N LEU A 174 0.56 12.49 11.15
CA LEU A 174 0.97 13.16 12.40
C LEU A 174 -0.11 13.02 13.49
N LYS A 175 -1.37 13.25 13.17
CA LYS A 175 -2.48 13.07 14.11
C LYS A 175 -2.59 11.62 14.57
N ALA A 176 -2.44 10.65 13.65
CA ALA A 176 -2.41 9.23 14.00
C ALA A 176 -1.21 8.90 14.93
N PHE A 177 -0.05 9.47 14.66
CA PHE A 177 1.15 9.29 15.48
C PHE A 177 0.97 9.86 16.91
N GLU A 178 0.26 10.95 17.06
CA GLU A 178 -0.04 11.56 18.38
C GLU A 178 -1.05 10.70 19.16
N LEU A 179 -2.13 10.27 18.51
CA LEU A 179 -3.26 9.58 19.14
C LEU A 179 -2.98 8.12 19.45
N LEU A 180 -2.33 7.39 18.54
CA LEU A 180 -2.19 5.94 18.66
C LEU A 180 -1.06 5.54 19.62
N PRO A 181 -1.30 4.56 20.51
CA PRO A 181 -0.24 3.94 21.31
C PRO A 181 0.62 2.99 20.46
N THR A 182 1.66 2.43 21.07
CA THR A 182 2.40 1.29 20.50
C THR A 182 1.48 0.08 20.33
N TYR A 183 1.80 -0.81 19.40
CA TYR A 183 0.93 -1.93 19.04
C TYR A 183 0.57 -2.83 20.24
N ASP A 184 1.52 -3.13 21.11
CA ASP A 184 1.33 -3.92 22.33
C ASP A 184 0.36 -3.30 23.34
N LYS A 185 0.15 -2.00 23.26
CA LYS A 185 -0.79 -1.23 24.10
C LYS A 185 -2.12 -0.95 23.41
N LEU A 186 -2.26 -1.24 22.12
CA LEU A 186 -3.56 -1.12 21.45
C LEU A 186 -4.60 -2.05 22.11
N ARG A 187 -5.84 -1.57 22.22
CA ARG A 187 -6.97 -2.38 22.73
C ARG A 187 -8.13 -2.29 21.78
N THR A 188 -8.67 -3.45 21.40
CA THR A 188 -9.95 -3.57 20.72
C THR A 188 -11.10 -3.24 21.68
N THR A 189 -12.32 -3.20 21.18
CA THR A 189 -13.53 -3.04 22.03
C THR A 189 -13.70 -4.17 23.04
N SER A 190 -13.11 -5.37 22.80
CA SER A 190 -13.07 -6.48 23.76
C SER A 190 -11.94 -6.37 24.80
N GLY A 191 -11.10 -5.32 24.74
CA GLY A 191 -9.97 -5.10 25.64
C GLY A 191 -8.71 -5.92 25.31
N SER A 192 -8.71 -6.70 24.22
CA SER A 192 -7.53 -7.46 23.77
C SER A 192 -6.67 -6.64 22.78
N VAL A 193 -5.40 -7.00 22.65
CA VAL A 193 -4.55 -6.49 21.57
C VAL A 193 -5.12 -7.00 20.24
N PRO A 194 -5.19 -6.17 19.17
CA PRO A 194 -5.62 -6.64 17.86
C PRO A 194 -4.82 -7.86 17.40
N ALA A 195 -5.49 -8.81 16.76
CA ALA A 195 -4.85 -10.05 16.30
C ALA A 195 -3.88 -9.84 15.13
N SER A 196 -3.94 -8.68 14.47
CA SER A 196 -3.10 -8.39 13.30
C SER A 196 -2.56 -6.97 13.31
N LYS A 197 -1.40 -6.78 12.67
CA LYS A 197 -0.77 -5.46 12.50
C LYS A 197 -1.37 -4.61 11.37
N GLN A 198 -2.54 -4.95 10.90
CA GLN A 198 -3.35 -4.13 10.01
C GLN A 198 -3.91 -2.89 10.71
N TYR A 199 -4.17 -3.00 12.02
CA TYR A 199 -4.62 -1.84 12.81
C TYR A 199 -3.48 -0.85 13.01
N GLY A 200 -3.78 0.43 12.75
CA GLY A 200 -2.84 1.52 12.97
C GLY A 200 -2.29 1.55 14.39
N SER A 201 -0.99 1.79 14.51
CA SER A 201 -0.28 1.96 15.78
C SER A 201 0.70 3.12 15.66
N LYS A 202 1.33 3.51 16.77
CA LYS A 202 2.39 4.54 16.73
C LYS A 202 3.54 4.14 15.80
N GLY A 203 3.89 2.85 15.75
CA GLY A 203 4.91 2.32 14.83
C GLY A 203 4.51 2.39 13.36
N ASN A 204 3.25 2.02 13.04
CA ASN A 204 2.71 2.16 11.68
C ASN A 204 2.71 3.63 11.24
N SER A 205 2.26 4.54 12.13
CA SER A 205 2.21 5.97 11.84
C SER A 205 3.59 6.59 11.64
N ALA A 206 4.58 6.20 12.45
CA ALA A 206 5.97 6.63 12.28
C ALA A 206 6.56 6.13 10.95
N THR A 207 6.30 4.88 10.58
CA THR A 207 6.75 4.32 9.30
C THR A 207 6.08 5.02 8.12
N LEU A 208 4.77 5.27 8.20
CA LEU A 208 4.05 6.05 7.19
C LEU A 208 4.64 7.46 7.03
N LEU A 209 4.94 8.15 8.13
CA LEU A 209 5.59 9.47 8.10
C LEU A 209 6.97 9.40 7.45
N ALA A 210 7.79 8.40 7.78
CA ALA A 210 9.09 8.22 7.14
C ALA A 210 8.97 8.08 5.61
N HIS A 211 8.01 7.28 5.14
CA HIS A 211 7.75 7.10 3.71
C HIS A 211 7.16 8.35 3.04
N LEU A 212 6.21 9.04 3.67
CA LEU A 212 5.61 10.27 3.15
C LEU A 212 6.65 11.37 2.96
N TYR A 213 7.53 11.56 3.94
CA TYR A 213 8.58 12.57 3.85
C TYR A 213 9.66 12.20 2.83
N ALA A 214 10.07 10.92 2.74
CA ALA A 214 10.97 10.45 1.69
C ALA A 214 10.37 10.67 0.29
N TRP A 215 9.06 10.38 0.14
CA TRP A 215 8.33 10.60 -1.10
C TRP A 215 8.23 12.07 -1.45
N LYS A 216 7.88 12.94 -0.48
CA LYS A 216 7.81 14.40 -0.65
C LYS A 216 9.11 14.96 -1.23
N GLY A 217 10.23 14.68 -0.59
CA GLY A 217 11.54 15.17 -1.04
C GLY A 217 11.93 14.63 -2.41
N SER A 218 11.74 13.33 -2.64
CA SER A 218 12.14 12.70 -3.91
C SER A 218 11.29 13.15 -5.09
N MET A 219 9.99 13.40 -4.90
CA MET A 219 9.13 13.91 -5.96
C MET A 219 9.42 15.39 -6.27
N ALA A 220 9.77 16.17 -5.26
CA ALA A 220 10.24 17.54 -5.49
C ALA A 220 11.49 17.57 -6.37
N GLU A 221 12.45 16.68 -6.12
CA GLU A 221 13.64 16.52 -6.97
C GLU A 221 13.27 16.04 -8.39
N LEU A 222 12.40 15.03 -8.50
CA LEU A 222 12.02 14.42 -9.78
C LEU A 222 11.28 15.39 -10.70
N TYR A 223 10.41 16.23 -10.14
CA TYR A 223 9.59 17.20 -10.88
C TYR A 223 10.19 18.61 -10.89
N GLY A 224 11.29 18.85 -10.20
CA GLY A 224 11.95 20.15 -10.11
C GLY A 224 11.16 21.20 -9.33
N GLU A 225 10.45 20.78 -8.26
CA GLU A 225 9.61 21.67 -7.44
C GLU A 225 10.45 22.42 -6.40
N SER A 226 10.90 23.61 -6.72
CA SER A 226 11.76 24.43 -5.86
C SER A 226 11.05 25.01 -4.61
N SER A 227 9.73 24.95 -4.54
CA SER A 227 8.95 25.37 -3.36
C SER A 227 9.02 24.39 -2.19
N VAL A 228 9.50 23.16 -2.42
CA VAL A 228 9.64 22.12 -1.41
C VAL A 228 11.09 22.02 -0.96
N ASP A 229 11.32 22.11 0.35
CA ASP A 229 12.62 21.81 0.94
C ASP A 229 12.81 20.29 1.03
N ALA A 230 13.44 19.73 0.00
CA ALA A 230 13.72 18.30 -0.06
C ALA A 230 14.69 17.85 1.05
N THR A 231 15.62 18.71 1.46
CA THR A 231 16.57 18.41 2.53
C THR A 231 15.84 18.26 3.86
N GLU A 232 14.92 19.16 4.18
CA GLU A 232 14.10 19.05 5.39
C GLU A 232 13.18 17.82 5.33
N ALA A 233 12.60 17.50 4.17
CA ALA A 233 11.80 16.32 4.01
C ALA A 233 12.61 15.03 4.28
N TYR A 234 13.82 14.90 3.75
CA TYR A 234 14.69 13.76 4.08
C TYR A 234 15.11 13.72 5.55
N ARG A 235 15.35 14.87 6.18
CA ARG A 235 15.66 14.93 7.61
C ARG A 235 14.49 14.39 8.45
N LYS A 236 13.26 14.78 8.12
CA LYS A 236 12.06 14.25 8.76
C LYS A 236 11.87 12.75 8.53
N SER A 237 12.14 12.27 7.33
CA SER A 237 12.12 10.82 7.04
C SER A 237 13.10 10.07 7.95
N VAL A 238 14.35 10.54 8.06
CA VAL A 238 15.37 9.95 8.94
C VAL A 238 14.93 10.01 10.42
N GLU A 239 14.31 11.12 10.86
CA GLU A 239 13.80 11.26 12.23
C GLU A 239 12.79 10.17 12.56
N TYR A 240 11.73 10.00 11.74
CA TYR A 240 10.68 9.02 12.02
C TYR A 240 11.16 7.57 11.84
N ALA A 241 12.00 7.30 10.85
CA ALA A 241 12.63 6.00 10.69
C ALA A 241 13.50 5.62 11.91
N SER A 242 14.22 6.61 12.47
CA SER A 242 15.03 6.38 13.68
C SER A 242 14.19 6.04 14.89
N LYS A 243 13.01 6.67 15.08
CA LYS A 243 12.09 6.31 16.18
C LYS A 243 11.65 4.84 16.10
N VAL A 244 11.41 4.32 14.89
CA VAL A 244 11.07 2.90 14.68
C VAL A 244 12.27 2.00 15.02
N ILE A 245 13.43 2.29 14.47
CA ILE A 245 14.65 1.50 14.62
C ILE A 245 15.14 1.46 16.07
N ASN A 246 14.99 2.58 16.80
CA ASN A 246 15.39 2.70 18.21
C ASN A 246 14.36 2.09 19.18
N GLY A 247 13.21 1.58 18.70
CA GLY A 247 12.17 1.01 19.55
C GLY A 247 11.32 2.04 20.32
N GLU A 248 11.38 3.32 19.97
CA GLU A 248 10.63 4.40 20.65
C GLU A 248 9.12 4.30 20.41
N VAL A 249 8.71 3.64 19.32
CA VAL A 249 7.31 3.54 18.85
C VAL A 249 6.79 2.11 18.80
N GLY A 250 7.50 1.17 19.40
CA GLY A 250 7.19 -0.26 19.47
C GLY A 250 8.44 -1.11 19.31
N ALA A 251 8.38 -2.33 19.81
CA ALA A 251 9.50 -3.26 19.72
C ALA A 251 9.46 -4.00 18.37
N TYR A 252 10.47 -3.74 17.55
CA TYR A 252 10.70 -4.44 16.28
C TYR A 252 12.13 -4.96 16.25
N SER A 253 12.36 -6.13 15.65
CA SER A 253 13.71 -6.69 15.49
C SER A 253 13.82 -7.44 14.17
N LEU A 254 15.00 -7.35 13.55
CA LEU A 254 15.30 -8.18 12.37
C LEU A 254 15.35 -9.64 12.79
N VAL A 255 14.77 -10.53 11.99
CA VAL A 255 14.96 -11.97 12.12
C VAL A 255 16.43 -12.33 11.86
N SER A 256 16.87 -13.45 12.40
CA SER A 256 18.30 -13.81 12.41
C SER A 256 18.83 -14.21 11.04
N THR A 257 17.98 -14.79 10.19
CA THR A 257 18.39 -15.33 8.89
C THR A 257 17.32 -15.11 7.81
N PRO A 258 17.69 -15.07 6.51
CA PRO A 258 16.75 -15.07 5.42
C PRO A 258 15.82 -16.28 5.39
N GLU A 259 16.29 -17.44 5.87
CA GLU A 259 15.48 -18.66 5.96
C GLU A 259 14.34 -18.51 6.98
N GLU A 260 14.66 -17.99 8.17
CA GLU A 260 13.65 -17.67 9.19
C GLU A 260 12.61 -16.67 8.66
N LEU A 261 13.05 -15.64 7.91
CA LEU A 261 12.14 -14.70 7.28
C LEU A 261 11.15 -15.42 6.34
N CYS A 262 11.64 -16.32 5.48
CA CYS A 262 10.77 -17.08 4.56
C CYS A 262 9.74 -17.94 5.29
N GLN A 263 10.14 -18.57 6.40
CA GLN A 263 9.23 -19.37 7.22
C GLN A 263 8.11 -18.50 7.80
N LEU A 264 8.45 -17.35 8.38
CA LEU A 264 7.49 -16.42 8.97
C LEU A 264 6.57 -15.77 7.90
N LEU A 265 7.09 -15.42 6.74
CA LEU A 265 6.29 -14.89 5.64
C LEU A 265 5.33 -15.93 5.04
N SER A 266 5.63 -17.22 5.19
CA SER A 266 4.82 -18.33 4.68
C SER A 266 3.78 -18.85 5.68
N ASP A 267 3.68 -18.27 6.86
CA ASP A 267 2.70 -18.61 7.89
C ASP A 267 1.91 -17.37 8.33
N PRO A 268 0.66 -17.20 7.83
CA PRO A 268 -0.18 -16.05 8.21
C PRO A 268 -0.46 -15.93 9.71
N SER A 269 -0.30 -17.03 10.48
CA SER A 269 -0.53 -17.07 11.93
C SER A 269 0.72 -16.79 12.75
N ALA A 270 1.89 -16.78 12.13
CA ALA A 270 3.16 -16.57 12.82
C ALA A 270 3.34 -15.11 13.28
N THR A 271 3.95 -14.95 14.45
CA THR A 271 4.37 -13.62 14.91
C THR A 271 5.72 -13.27 14.29
N ASN A 272 5.72 -12.36 13.33
CA ASN A 272 6.94 -11.88 12.70
C ASN A 272 7.45 -10.63 13.42
N PRO A 273 8.63 -10.66 14.06
CA PRO A 273 9.17 -9.53 14.81
C PRO A 273 9.59 -8.34 13.92
N GLU A 274 9.84 -8.58 12.63
CA GLU A 274 10.10 -7.48 11.68
C GLU A 274 8.84 -6.74 11.24
N GLU A 275 7.68 -7.38 11.32
CA GLU A 275 6.43 -6.84 10.77
C GLU A 275 6.01 -5.58 11.50
N ILE A 276 5.71 -4.53 10.74
CA ILE A 276 5.21 -3.26 11.23
C ILE A 276 3.75 -3.10 10.81
N PHE A 277 3.47 -3.29 9.53
CA PHE A 277 2.12 -3.16 8.95
C PHE A 277 1.89 -4.25 7.90
N SER A 278 0.73 -4.91 7.99
CA SER A 278 0.35 -5.96 7.04
C SER A 278 -1.14 -5.95 6.76
N LEU A 279 -1.52 -6.34 5.55
CA LEU A 279 -2.89 -6.71 5.20
C LEU A 279 -3.05 -8.20 5.43
N VAL A 280 -4.13 -8.57 6.11
CA VAL A 280 -4.27 -9.92 6.65
C VAL A 280 -5.02 -10.81 5.68
N TYR A 281 -4.48 -12.01 5.46
CA TYR A 281 -5.23 -13.11 4.87
C TYR A 281 -6.15 -13.71 5.95
N ASP A 282 -7.42 -13.35 5.91
CA ASP A 282 -8.40 -13.81 6.90
C ASP A 282 -9.65 -14.37 6.20
N LYS A 283 -9.81 -15.68 6.29
CA LYS A 283 -10.98 -16.39 5.76
C LYS A 283 -12.30 -15.91 6.36
N SER A 284 -12.30 -15.48 7.63
CA SER A 284 -13.53 -15.06 8.33
C SER A 284 -14.10 -13.74 7.80
N ARG A 285 -13.28 -12.96 7.06
CA ARG A 285 -13.69 -11.69 6.45
C ARG A 285 -14.19 -11.81 5.01
N GLY A 286 -14.53 -13.01 4.55
CA GLY A 286 -14.99 -13.27 3.18
C GLY A 286 -13.86 -13.36 2.14
N ASN A 287 -12.60 -13.33 2.57
CA ASN A 287 -11.43 -13.60 1.72
C ASN A 287 -11.14 -15.13 1.68
N GLU A 288 -12.20 -15.92 1.50
CA GLU A 288 -12.11 -17.39 1.66
C GLU A 288 -11.19 -18.07 0.65
N SER A 289 -10.85 -17.42 -0.44
CA SER A 289 -10.17 -18.07 -1.56
C SER A 289 -8.83 -17.45 -1.94
N THR A 290 -8.56 -16.17 -1.66
CA THR A 290 -7.36 -15.50 -2.19
C THR A 290 -6.66 -14.60 -1.18
N SER A 291 -5.33 -14.72 -1.08
CA SER A 291 -4.47 -13.76 -0.39
C SER A 291 -4.37 -12.45 -1.19
N LYS A 292 -4.29 -11.33 -0.49
CA LYS A 292 -4.02 -10.00 -1.08
C LYS A 292 -2.56 -9.81 -1.48
N ASN A 293 -1.71 -10.81 -1.28
CA ASN A 293 -0.30 -10.76 -1.67
C ASN A 293 -0.15 -11.02 -3.17
N GLU A 294 -0.52 -10.02 -3.98
CA GLU A 294 -0.51 -10.10 -5.44
C GLU A 294 0.88 -10.44 -6.00
N VAL A 295 1.94 -9.85 -5.45
CA VAL A 295 3.31 -10.11 -5.94
C VAL A 295 3.70 -11.57 -5.72
N ALA A 296 3.42 -12.13 -4.54
CA ALA A 296 3.68 -13.55 -4.28
C ALA A 296 2.86 -14.45 -5.22
N ASN A 297 1.60 -14.08 -5.50
CA ASN A 297 0.74 -14.83 -6.44
C ASN A 297 1.28 -14.80 -7.87
N LEU A 298 1.79 -13.65 -8.35
CA LEU A 298 2.38 -13.50 -9.69
C LEU A 298 3.60 -14.41 -9.91
N PHE A 299 4.34 -14.71 -8.85
CA PHE A 299 5.52 -15.57 -8.88
C PHE A 299 5.24 -17.02 -8.43
N ALA A 300 3.98 -17.38 -8.15
CA ALA A 300 3.61 -18.71 -7.69
C ALA A 300 3.79 -19.74 -8.80
N THR A 301 4.80 -20.60 -8.67
CA THR A 301 5.13 -21.66 -9.62
C THR A 301 5.53 -22.95 -8.90
N TRP A 302 5.86 -24.01 -9.62
CA TRP A 302 6.44 -25.21 -9.03
C TRP A 302 7.70 -24.86 -8.21
N PRO A 303 7.97 -25.50 -7.06
CA PRO A 303 7.18 -26.56 -6.42
C PRO A 303 6.07 -26.05 -5.49
N VAL A 304 5.98 -24.75 -5.21
CA VAL A 304 4.99 -24.16 -4.29
C VAL A 304 3.57 -24.37 -4.82
N ASN A 305 3.36 -24.06 -6.09
CA ASN A 305 2.14 -24.43 -6.79
C ASN A 305 2.25 -25.90 -7.27
N SER A 306 1.83 -26.83 -6.43
CA SER A 306 1.92 -28.27 -6.69
C SER A 306 0.89 -28.81 -7.71
N THR A 307 0.14 -27.94 -8.39
CA THR A 307 -0.62 -28.30 -9.59
C THR A 307 0.24 -28.21 -10.86
N LEU A 308 1.44 -27.66 -10.75
CA LEU A 308 2.42 -27.50 -11.81
C LEU A 308 3.60 -28.47 -11.63
N THR A 309 4.35 -28.64 -12.70
CA THR A 309 5.61 -29.40 -12.76
C THR A 309 6.78 -28.46 -13.04
N GLU A 310 8.01 -28.95 -12.94
CA GLU A 310 9.20 -28.17 -13.34
C GLU A 310 9.13 -27.74 -14.82
N GLY A 311 8.50 -28.57 -15.68
CA GLY A 311 8.30 -28.27 -17.10
C GLY A 311 7.45 -27.03 -17.36
N ASP A 312 6.62 -26.63 -16.40
CA ASP A 312 5.72 -25.48 -16.52
C ASP A 312 6.41 -24.14 -16.16
N LEU A 313 7.67 -24.15 -15.73
CA LEU A 313 8.42 -22.93 -15.41
C LEU A 313 8.44 -21.93 -16.57
N ALA A 314 8.50 -22.41 -17.81
CA ALA A 314 8.47 -21.56 -19.00
C ALA A 314 7.11 -20.90 -19.26
N GLN A 315 6.06 -21.31 -18.54
CA GLN A 315 4.70 -20.77 -18.65
C GLN A 315 4.27 -19.94 -17.45
N ALA A 316 5.14 -19.80 -16.43
CA ALA A 316 4.84 -18.98 -15.25
C ALA A 316 4.55 -17.54 -15.64
N SER A 317 3.60 -16.88 -14.92
CA SER A 317 3.19 -15.50 -15.21
C SER A 317 4.36 -14.53 -15.21
N PHE A 318 5.26 -14.64 -14.22
CA PHE A 318 6.50 -13.88 -14.14
C PHE A 318 7.68 -14.84 -13.95
N ARG A 319 8.73 -14.67 -14.75
CA ARG A 319 9.89 -15.56 -14.76
C ARG A 319 11.19 -14.83 -14.50
N LEU A 320 12.06 -15.48 -13.76
CA LEU A 320 13.40 -15.00 -13.42
C LEU A 320 14.43 -15.98 -13.97
N LYS A 321 15.33 -15.48 -14.83
CA LYS A 321 16.47 -16.29 -15.30
C LYS A 321 17.48 -16.45 -14.16
N LYS A 322 18.06 -17.63 -14.03
CA LYS A 322 19.11 -17.91 -13.05
C LYS A 322 20.26 -16.92 -13.17
N SER A 323 20.66 -16.57 -14.39
CA SER A 323 21.72 -15.59 -14.66
C SER A 323 21.41 -14.18 -14.14
N THR A 324 20.14 -13.76 -14.14
CA THR A 324 19.71 -12.47 -13.59
C THR A 324 19.83 -12.45 -12.09
N ILE A 325 19.41 -13.54 -11.42
CA ILE A 325 19.52 -13.67 -9.98
C ILE A 325 20.99 -13.81 -9.54
N GLN A 326 21.82 -14.52 -10.30
CA GLN A 326 23.27 -14.56 -10.06
C GLN A 326 23.93 -13.17 -10.12
N LYS A 327 23.50 -12.31 -11.05
CA LYS A 327 23.97 -10.91 -11.15
C LYS A 327 23.44 -10.05 -9.98
N LEU A 328 22.21 -10.26 -9.57
CA LEU A 328 21.62 -9.55 -8.43
C LEU A 328 22.33 -9.89 -7.11
N TYR A 329 22.67 -11.18 -6.91
CA TYR A 329 23.39 -11.70 -5.76
C TYR A 329 24.77 -12.22 -6.15
N PRO A 330 25.76 -11.31 -6.37
CA PRO A 330 27.08 -11.71 -6.84
C PRO A 330 27.91 -12.43 -5.75
N ASP A 331 27.58 -12.21 -4.47
CA ASP A 331 28.22 -12.92 -3.37
C ASP A 331 27.62 -14.32 -3.20
N ALA A 332 28.43 -15.34 -3.35
CA ALA A 332 27.98 -16.72 -3.19
C ALA A 332 27.56 -17.06 -1.74
N ASN A 333 28.03 -16.29 -0.76
CA ASN A 333 27.69 -16.47 0.66
C ASN A 333 26.38 -15.77 1.04
N ASP A 334 25.78 -14.97 0.16
CA ASP A 334 24.48 -14.36 0.43
C ASP A 334 23.40 -15.44 0.56
N ALA A 335 22.96 -15.67 1.81
CA ALA A 335 22.03 -16.74 2.14
C ALA A 335 20.65 -16.57 1.49
N ARG A 336 20.32 -15.36 0.99
CA ARG A 336 19.06 -15.12 0.26
C ARG A 336 18.98 -15.89 -1.06
N ARG A 337 20.12 -16.25 -1.65
CA ARG A 337 20.17 -17.07 -2.87
C ARG A 337 19.46 -18.42 -2.69
N THR A 338 19.70 -19.06 -1.56
CA THR A 338 19.15 -20.39 -1.27
C THR A 338 17.86 -20.33 -0.45
N ALA A 339 17.63 -19.24 0.30
CA ALA A 339 16.40 -19.05 1.04
C ALA A 339 15.24 -18.57 0.14
N PHE A 340 15.50 -17.67 -0.82
CA PHE A 340 14.47 -17.06 -1.66
C PHE A 340 14.19 -17.84 -2.95
N PHE A 341 15.09 -18.77 -3.33
CA PHE A 341 14.97 -19.55 -4.56
C PHE A 341 15.17 -21.04 -4.26
N TYR A 342 14.24 -21.85 -4.75
CA TYR A 342 14.25 -23.29 -4.59
C TYR A 342 15.46 -23.91 -5.28
N GLU A 343 16.22 -24.74 -4.53
CA GLU A 343 17.40 -25.46 -5.01
C GLU A 343 18.28 -24.63 -5.96
N PHE A 344 18.60 -23.37 -5.58
CA PHE A 344 19.26 -22.39 -6.44
C PHE A 344 20.57 -22.89 -7.09
N ASN A 345 21.25 -23.85 -6.47
CA ASN A 345 22.47 -24.42 -7.02
C ASN A 345 22.21 -25.47 -8.12
N THR A 346 20.99 -25.98 -8.23
CA THR A 346 20.53 -26.89 -9.29
C THR A 346 20.10 -26.08 -10.51
N ASP A 347 20.31 -26.62 -11.72
CA ASP A 347 19.87 -25.97 -12.97
C ASP A 347 18.47 -26.45 -13.37
N HIS A 348 17.48 -25.63 -13.09
CA HIS A 348 16.10 -25.82 -13.53
C HIS A 348 15.96 -25.29 -14.95
N THR A 349 16.21 -26.17 -15.95
CA THR A 349 16.28 -25.81 -17.37
C THR A 349 15.08 -26.31 -18.14
N VAL A 350 14.31 -25.38 -18.72
CA VAL A 350 13.17 -25.69 -19.61
C VAL A 350 13.40 -25.00 -20.95
N SER A 351 13.32 -25.73 -22.05
CA SER A 351 13.54 -25.23 -23.43
C SER A 351 14.87 -24.48 -23.60
N GLY A 352 15.92 -24.92 -22.90
CA GLY A 352 17.26 -24.32 -22.99
C GLY A 352 17.46 -23.06 -22.14
N VAL A 353 16.47 -22.64 -21.36
CA VAL A 353 16.59 -21.51 -20.43
C VAL A 353 16.64 -22.02 -18.99
N SER A 354 17.64 -21.59 -18.21
CA SER A 354 17.75 -21.92 -16.79
C SER A 354 17.07 -20.84 -15.95
N TYR A 355 16.12 -21.26 -15.11
CA TYR A 355 15.31 -20.39 -14.27
C TYR A 355 15.76 -20.41 -12.81
N ALA A 356 15.60 -19.27 -12.13
CA ALA A 356 15.60 -19.18 -10.67
C ALA A 356 14.15 -19.36 -10.19
N VAL A 357 13.90 -20.42 -9.45
CA VAL A 357 12.54 -20.81 -9.04
C VAL A 357 12.16 -20.09 -7.74
N PRO A 358 11.13 -19.21 -7.74
CA PRO A 358 10.72 -18.46 -6.55
C PRO A 358 10.31 -19.38 -5.40
N TYR A 359 10.85 -19.10 -4.19
CA TYR A 359 10.62 -19.94 -3.01
C TYR A 359 10.56 -19.15 -1.69
N LYS A 360 10.47 -17.84 -1.76
CA LYS A 360 10.37 -16.98 -0.58
C LYS A 360 9.06 -17.20 0.19
N PHE A 361 7.96 -17.40 -0.55
CA PHE A 361 6.66 -17.84 -0.04
C PHE A 361 6.47 -19.31 -0.40
N ARG A 362 6.26 -20.15 0.61
CA ARG A 362 6.38 -21.62 0.45
C ARG A 362 5.07 -22.36 0.54
N ASN A 363 4.00 -21.69 0.96
CA ASN A 363 2.70 -22.32 1.16
C ASN A 363 1.67 -21.74 0.21
N ALA A 364 0.82 -22.62 -0.31
CA ALA A 364 -0.27 -22.27 -1.23
C ALA A 364 -1.61 -22.75 -0.71
N VAL A 365 -2.67 -22.05 -1.13
CA VAL A 365 -4.06 -22.45 -0.91
C VAL A 365 -4.60 -23.07 -2.18
N PHE A 366 -5.27 -24.20 -2.05
CA PHE A 366 -5.88 -24.94 -3.15
C PHE A 366 -7.38 -25.16 -2.91
N ALA A 367 -8.17 -25.11 -3.98
CA ALA A 367 -9.54 -25.61 -3.99
C ALA A 367 -9.57 -27.06 -4.49
N ILE A 368 -10.56 -27.83 -4.07
CA ILE A 368 -10.86 -29.13 -4.68
C ILE A 368 -11.41 -28.88 -6.08
N ASP A 369 -10.80 -29.53 -7.08
CA ASP A 369 -11.22 -29.45 -8.47
C ASP A 369 -11.15 -30.85 -9.09
N GLN A 370 -12.31 -31.51 -9.16
CA GLN A 370 -12.43 -32.88 -9.70
C GLN A 370 -12.20 -32.95 -11.23
N SER A 371 -12.22 -31.78 -11.90
CA SER A 371 -11.95 -31.72 -13.35
C SER A 371 -10.45 -31.60 -13.65
N ALA A 372 -9.64 -31.18 -12.69
CA ALA A 372 -8.21 -31.10 -12.83
C ALA A 372 -7.53 -32.45 -12.61
N GLU A 373 -6.50 -32.77 -13.40
CA GLU A 373 -5.70 -33.99 -13.26
C GLU A 373 -5.11 -34.18 -11.86
N SER A 374 -4.70 -33.04 -11.23
CA SER A 374 -4.20 -33.01 -9.86
C SER A 374 -5.28 -33.13 -8.78
N GLY A 375 -6.57 -33.14 -9.13
CA GLY A 375 -7.71 -33.12 -8.22
C GLY A 375 -7.90 -31.80 -7.48
N LYS A 376 -7.12 -30.76 -7.81
CA LYS A 376 -7.14 -29.45 -7.15
C LYS A 376 -6.73 -28.33 -8.10
N SER A 377 -7.19 -27.12 -7.82
CA SER A 377 -6.76 -25.90 -8.50
C SER A 377 -6.07 -24.93 -7.51
N PHE A 378 -5.05 -24.23 -7.98
CA PHE A 378 -4.36 -23.20 -7.21
C PHE A 378 -5.27 -21.99 -7.04
N LEU A 379 -5.38 -21.47 -5.80
CA LEU A 379 -6.13 -20.26 -5.48
C LEU A 379 -5.20 -19.06 -5.22
N SER A 380 -4.26 -19.22 -4.30
CA SER A 380 -3.32 -18.16 -3.93
C SER A 380 -2.17 -18.70 -3.09
N ILE A 381 -1.17 -17.87 -2.87
CA ILE A 381 -0.18 -18.06 -1.81
C ILE A 381 -0.86 -17.86 -0.44
N ASN A 382 -0.56 -18.73 0.52
CA ASN A 382 -1.04 -18.66 1.90
C ASN A 382 -0.15 -17.73 2.73
N ALA A 383 -0.33 -16.43 2.58
CA ALA A 383 0.49 -15.44 3.26
C ALA A 383 -0.26 -14.14 3.50
N ASN A 384 0.05 -13.44 4.60
CA ASN A 384 -0.30 -12.04 4.76
C ASN A 384 0.49 -11.18 3.77
N TYR A 385 -0.06 -10.04 3.36
CA TYR A 385 0.69 -9.05 2.62
C TYR A 385 1.41 -8.12 3.60
N VAL A 386 2.68 -8.41 3.91
CA VAL A 386 3.50 -7.56 4.76
C VAL A 386 3.89 -6.31 3.97
N TYR A 387 3.24 -5.19 4.29
CA TYR A 387 3.44 -3.94 3.58
C TYR A 387 4.71 -3.22 4.02
N TRP A 388 4.95 -3.16 5.35
CA TRP A 388 6.19 -2.64 5.92
C TRP A 388 6.76 -3.58 6.97
N ARG A 389 8.06 -3.78 6.92
CA ARG A 389 8.85 -4.47 7.93
C ARG A 389 10.14 -3.72 8.25
N LEU A 390 10.77 -4.04 9.35
CA LEU A 390 11.91 -3.27 9.89
C LEU A 390 13.07 -3.11 8.90
N ALA A 391 13.33 -4.12 8.06
CA ALA A 391 14.36 -4.01 7.01
C ALA A 391 14.06 -2.90 6.00
N ASP A 392 12.79 -2.64 5.69
CA ASP A 392 12.40 -1.52 4.81
C ASP A 392 12.76 -0.17 5.46
N VAL A 393 12.50 -0.03 6.76
CA VAL A 393 12.80 1.21 7.50
C VAL A 393 14.30 1.47 7.56
N TYR A 394 15.12 0.43 7.78
CA TYR A 394 16.59 0.55 7.71
C TYR A 394 17.05 1.05 6.33
N LEU A 395 16.58 0.43 5.28
CA LEU A 395 17.03 0.77 3.92
C LEU A 395 16.45 2.11 3.42
N LEU A 396 15.26 2.50 3.87
CA LEU A 396 14.71 3.84 3.62
C LEU A 396 15.53 4.91 4.35
N ARG A 397 15.91 4.66 5.62
CA ARG A 397 16.77 5.58 6.38
C ARG A 397 18.15 5.70 5.72
N ALA A 398 18.72 4.58 5.27
CA ALA A 398 19.99 4.59 4.53
C ALA A 398 19.89 5.45 3.24
N GLU A 399 18.81 5.33 2.49
CA GLU A 399 18.55 6.13 1.28
C GLU A 399 18.50 7.63 1.62
N CYS A 400 17.70 8.03 2.61
CA CYS A 400 17.53 9.43 3.00
C CYS A 400 18.80 10.00 3.64
N ALA A 401 19.50 9.24 4.49
CA ALA A 401 20.78 9.63 5.08
C ALA A 401 21.85 9.88 4.01
N ASN A 402 21.93 9.01 3.00
CA ASN A 402 22.82 9.22 1.86
C ASN A 402 22.48 10.51 1.08
N LYS A 403 21.20 10.81 0.88
CA LYS A 403 20.76 12.08 0.22
C LYS A 403 21.12 13.30 1.04
N LEU A 404 21.21 13.19 2.37
CA LEU A 404 21.66 14.24 3.29
C LEU A 404 23.19 14.32 3.43
N GLY A 405 23.95 13.41 2.82
CA GLY A 405 25.40 13.33 2.97
C GLY A 405 25.87 12.60 4.23
N ASP A 406 24.97 12.06 5.05
CA ASP A 406 25.30 11.21 6.20
C ASP A 406 25.61 9.80 5.75
N THR A 407 26.81 9.62 5.17
CA THR A 407 27.29 8.35 4.65
C THR A 407 27.53 7.33 5.76
N SER A 408 27.81 7.78 7.00
CA SER A 408 28.02 6.89 8.15
C SER A 408 26.77 6.11 8.50
N THR A 409 25.65 6.81 8.71
CA THR A 409 24.35 6.18 8.97
C THR A 409 23.92 5.32 7.79
N ALA A 410 24.08 5.81 6.55
CA ALA A 410 23.71 5.08 5.35
C ALA A 410 24.45 3.75 5.21
N ILE A 411 25.76 3.72 5.43
CA ILE A 411 26.58 2.50 5.38
C ILE A 411 26.24 1.56 6.54
N SER A 412 26.04 2.09 7.75
CA SER A 412 25.68 1.28 8.92
C SER A 412 24.37 0.51 8.69
N ASP A 413 23.34 1.20 8.20
CA ASP A 413 22.01 0.60 7.94
C ASP A 413 22.06 -0.42 6.80
N LEU A 414 22.72 -0.08 5.69
CA LEU A 414 22.96 -0.99 4.58
C LEU A 414 23.64 -2.29 5.05
N ASN A 415 24.71 -2.14 5.85
CA ASN A 415 25.48 -3.27 6.34
C ASN A 415 24.75 -4.09 7.42
N LYS A 416 23.78 -3.51 8.11
CA LYS A 416 22.92 -4.25 9.02
C LYS A 416 22.11 -5.33 8.27
N ILE A 417 21.57 -4.99 7.11
CA ILE A 417 20.82 -5.94 6.27
C ILE A 417 21.74 -6.96 5.61
N ARG A 418 22.89 -6.51 5.08
CA ARG A 418 23.87 -7.42 4.46
C ARG A 418 24.44 -8.44 5.44
N SER A 419 24.78 -8.00 6.64
CA SER A 419 25.33 -8.90 7.69
C SER A 419 24.31 -9.96 8.11
N ARG A 420 23.01 -9.60 8.24
CA ARG A 420 21.95 -10.55 8.50
C ARG A 420 21.86 -11.62 7.40
N ALA A 421 22.08 -11.24 6.15
CA ALA A 421 22.07 -12.15 5.01
C ALA A 421 23.39 -12.95 4.83
N GLY A 422 24.42 -12.72 5.65
CA GLY A 422 25.74 -13.31 5.47
C GLY A 422 26.49 -12.77 4.25
N ALA A 423 26.01 -11.67 3.65
CA ALA A 423 26.61 -11.05 2.48
C ALA A 423 27.76 -10.09 2.88
N LYS A 424 28.68 -9.84 1.94
CA LYS A 424 29.79 -8.89 2.14
C LYS A 424 29.27 -7.49 2.42
N THR A 425 29.84 -6.86 3.44
CA THR A 425 29.52 -5.47 3.80
C THR A 425 30.01 -4.46 2.74
N TYR A 426 29.34 -3.31 2.67
CA TYR A 426 29.77 -2.20 1.82
C TYR A 426 31.00 -1.47 2.45
N PRO A 427 32.00 -1.07 1.64
CA PRO A 427 32.08 -1.28 0.20
C PRO A 427 32.60 -2.68 -0.12
N ALA A 428 31.82 -3.48 -0.85
CA ALA A 428 32.32 -4.72 -1.41
C ALA A 428 33.18 -4.43 -2.65
N SER A 429 34.02 -5.39 -3.05
CA SER A 429 34.87 -5.23 -4.23
C SER A 429 34.06 -4.85 -5.47
N GLY A 430 34.41 -3.73 -6.10
CA GLY A 430 33.73 -3.20 -7.28
C GLY A 430 32.51 -2.32 -6.99
N GLU A 431 32.13 -2.10 -5.74
CA GLU A 431 31.07 -1.15 -5.36
C GLU A 431 31.68 0.18 -4.89
N SER A 432 31.45 1.26 -5.65
CA SER A 432 31.91 2.61 -5.31
C SER A 432 30.76 3.61 -5.15
N ASP A 433 29.57 3.28 -5.64
CA ASP A 433 28.37 4.12 -5.58
C ASP A 433 27.44 3.65 -4.46
N LEU A 434 27.44 4.36 -3.33
CA LEU A 434 26.61 4.03 -2.17
C LEU A 434 25.12 4.14 -2.48
N LYS A 435 24.69 5.15 -3.27
CA LYS A 435 23.30 5.30 -3.68
C LYS A 435 22.83 4.06 -4.45
N LYS A 436 23.64 3.59 -5.40
CA LYS A 436 23.33 2.39 -6.18
C LYS A 436 23.38 1.13 -5.33
N ALA A 437 24.32 1.04 -4.38
CA ALA A 437 24.44 -0.09 -3.49
C ALA A 437 23.19 -0.23 -2.59
N ILE A 438 22.65 0.87 -2.05
CA ILE A 438 21.41 0.89 -1.25
C ILE A 438 20.21 0.46 -2.10
N PHE A 439 20.07 1.02 -3.32
CA PHE A 439 19.00 0.64 -4.24
C PHE A 439 19.04 -0.86 -4.59
N ARG A 440 20.22 -1.40 -4.92
CA ARG A 440 20.40 -2.84 -5.19
C ARG A 440 20.14 -3.71 -3.96
N GLU A 441 20.43 -3.20 -2.77
CA GLU A 441 20.11 -3.93 -1.54
C GLU A 441 18.61 -4.02 -1.30
N ARG A 442 17.86 -2.95 -1.59
CA ARG A 442 16.38 -3.00 -1.56
C ARG A 442 15.85 -4.04 -2.55
N GLU A 443 16.38 -4.10 -3.76
CA GLU A 443 16.00 -5.13 -4.74
C GLU A 443 16.28 -6.55 -4.23
N ARG A 444 17.47 -6.79 -3.61
CA ARG A 444 17.81 -8.09 -3.03
C ARG A 444 16.89 -8.46 -1.88
N GLU A 445 16.61 -7.51 -1.03
CA GLU A 445 15.84 -7.74 0.19
C GLU A 445 14.35 -7.97 -0.08
N PHE A 446 13.75 -7.20 -1.01
CA PHE A 446 12.31 -7.20 -1.24
C PHE A 446 11.87 -7.91 -2.53
N ILE A 447 12.78 -8.55 -3.26
CA ILE A 447 12.38 -9.39 -4.39
C ILE A 447 11.30 -10.39 -3.94
N LEU A 448 10.25 -10.55 -4.75
CA LEU A 448 9.11 -11.43 -4.51
C LEU A 448 8.13 -10.99 -3.40
N GLU A 449 8.36 -9.88 -2.67
CA GLU A 449 7.51 -9.49 -1.53
C GLU A 449 6.40 -8.50 -1.89
N ASN A 450 6.76 -7.28 -2.25
CA ASN A 450 5.83 -6.16 -2.34
C ASN A 450 6.07 -5.27 -3.56
N ASP A 451 5.31 -4.18 -3.67
CA ASP A 451 5.28 -3.26 -4.80
C ASP A 451 6.35 -2.15 -4.76
N THR A 452 7.35 -2.24 -3.89
CA THR A 452 8.25 -1.12 -3.62
C THR A 452 9.15 -0.74 -4.79
N ARG A 453 9.57 -1.70 -5.63
CA ARG A 453 10.62 -1.47 -6.62
C ARG A 453 10.30 -0.33 -7.60
N TYR A 454 9.05 -0.21 -8.08
CA TYR A 454 8.66 0.90 -8.94
C TYR A 454 8.89 2.26 -8.27
N TYR A 455 8.44 2.38 -7.04
CA TYR A 455 8.57 3.61 -6.26
C TYR A 455 10.02 3.88 -5.83
N ASP A 456 10.81 2.84 -5.58
CA ASP A 456 12.26 2.95 -5.33
C ASP A 456 12.99 3.50 -6.56
N ILE A 457 12.61 3.06 -7.76
CA ILE A 457 13.12 3.58 -9.04
C ILE A 457 12.81 5.07 -9.17
N LEU A 458 11.58 5.49 -8.87
CA LEU A 458 11.17 6.90 -8.95
C LEU A 458 11.92 7.75 -7.92
N ARG A 459 11.99 7.32 -6.65
CA ARG A 459 12.68 8.08 -5.58
C ARG A 459 14.16 8.28 -5.88
N ASN A 460 14.78 7.33 -6.56
CA ASN A 460 16.20 7.37 -6.89
C ASN A 460 16.51 7.97 -8.28
N GLY A 461 15.49 8.33 -9.08
CA GLY A 461 15.68 8.88 -10.41
C GLY A 461 16.20 7.88 -11.43
N TYR A 462 15.94 6.57 -11.25
CA TYR A 462 16.43 5.50 -12.12
C TYR A 462 15.44 5.09 -13.22
N VAL A 463 14.43 5.90 -13.52
CA VAL A 463 13.40 5.60 -14.54
C VAL A 463 14.02 5.18 -15.88
N LYS A 464 15.05 5.92 -16.34
CA LYS A 464 15.68 5.69 -17.65
C LYS A 464 16.63 4.48 -17.70
N THR A 465 17.07 3.99 -16.54
CA THR A 465 18.08 2.92 -16.46
C THR A 465 17.53 1.60 -15.93
N GLU A 466 16.44 1.63 -15.18
CA GLU A 466 15.87 0.46 -14.51
C GLU A 466 14.51 0.02 -15.07
N LEU A 467 13.82 0.88 -15.83
CA LEU A 467 12.62 0.53 -16.57
C LEU A 467 12.93 0.38 -18.05
N THR A 468 12.10 -0.38 -18.77
CA THR A 468 12.27 -0.73 -20.18
C THR A 468 11.23 -0.06 -21.09
N GLY A 469 11.23 -0.39 -22.36
CA GLY A 469 10.23 0.05 -23.33
C GLY A 469 10.19 1.56 -23.53
N LYS A 470 9.09 2.22 -23.22
CA LYS A 470 8.91 3.67 -23.41
C LYS A 470 9.51 4.52 -22.30
N PHE A 471 9.72 3.98 -21.11
CA PHE A 471 10.17 4.76 -19.95
C PHE A 471 11.51 5.48 -20.17
N PRO A 472 12.56 4.85 -20.77
CA PRO A 472 13.83 5.53 -21.07
C PRO A 472 13.69 6.72 -22.03
N THR A 473 12.64 6.75 -22.84
CA THR A 473 12.42 7.75 -23.90
C THR A 473 11.51 8.91 -23.46
N LEU A 474 10.94 8.85 -22.24
CA LEU A 474 10.09 9.91 -21.73
C LEU A 474 10.83 11.24 -21.64
N SER A 475 10.24 12.28 -22.21
CA SER A 475 10.70 13.65 -22.07
C SER A 475 10.36 14.23 -20.70
N THR A 476 11.00 15.32 -20.30
CA THR A 476 10.64 16.07 -19.10
C THR A 476 9.17 16.51 -19.12
N ALA A 477 8.66 16.90 -20.31
CA ALA A 477 7.25 17.27 -20.47
C ALA A 477 6.30 16.07 -20.29
N ASP A 478 6.67 14.88 -20.72
CA ASP A 478 5.90 13.65 -20.47
C ASP A 478 5.83 13.33 -18.97
N ILE A 479 6.96 13.41 -18.29
CA ILE A 479 7.07 13.18 -16.84
C ILE A 479 6.20 14.21 -16.10
N ALA A 480 6.35 15.50 -16.38
CA ALA A 480 5.52 16.55 -15.80
C ALA A 480 4.02 16.36 -16.14
N GLY A 481 3.73 15.85 -17.33
CA GLY A 481 2.38 15.51 -17.80
C GLY A 481 1.78 14.27 -17.15
N GLY A 482 2.52 13.55 -16.30
CA GLY A 482 2.01 12.43 -15.52
C GLY A 482 2.31 11.04 -16.08
N ALA A 483 3.29 10.91 -16.97
CA ALA A 483 3.66 9.62 -17.57
C ALA A 483 4.09 8.53 -16.56
N LEU A 484 4.53 8.93 -15.37
CA LEU A 484 4.96 8.03 -14.30
C LEU A 484 3.86 7.70 -13.28
N CYS A 485 2.64 8.16 -13.51
CA CYS A 485 1.47 7.89 -12.69
C CYS A 485 0.42 7.14 -13.51
N LEU A 486 -0.55 6.51 -12.85
CA LEU A 486 -1.73 5.98 -13.51
C LEU A 486 -2.61 7.13 -14.08
N PRO A 487 -3.37 6.86 -15.14
CA PRO A 487 -4.39 7.79 -15.60
C PRO A 487 -5.46 7.99 -14.53
N ILE A 488 -6.04 9.20 -14.47
CA ILE A 488 -7.19 9.46 -13.61
C ILE A 488 -8.35 8.57 -14.08
N PRO A 489 -9.01 7.80 -13.19
CA PRO A 489 -10.09 6.92 -13.57
C PRO A 489 -11.25 7.65 -14.24
N SER A 490 -11.82 7.07 -15.28
CA SER A 490 -12.95 7.68 -16.01
C SER A 490 -14.20 7.82 -15.13
N SER A 491 -14.42 6.91 -14.19
CA SER A 491 -15.47 6.95 -13.16
C SER A 491 -15.45 8.21 -12.29
N ALA A 492 -14.27 8.80 -12.08
CA ALA A 492 -14.14 10.07 -11.37
C ALA A 492 -14.70 11.28 -12.15
N GLN A 493 -14.81 11.15 -13.48
CA GLN A 493 -15.24 12.23 -14.39
C GLN A 493 -16.64 11.99 -14.93
N ARG A 494 -17.01 10.74 -15.20
CA ARG A 494 -18.20 10.35 -15.92
C ARG A 494 -18.89 9.17 -15.24
N ASP A 495 -20.21 9.14 -15.33
CA ASP A 495 -20.99 7.96 -14.95
C ASP A 495 -20.88 6.83 -15.99
N LYS A 496 -21.55 5.72 -15.71
CA LYS A 496 -21.60 4.53 -16.59
C LYS A 496 -22.17 4.80 -17.98
N ASP A 497 -22.97 5.86 -18.13
CA ASP A 497 -23.60 6.27 -19.39
C ASP A 497 -22.74 7.32 -20.13
N GLY A 498 -21.54 7.64 -19.62
CA GLY A 498 -20.60 8.59 -20.21
C GLY A 498 -20.93 10.06 -19.93
N LYS A 499 -21.96 10.36 -19.12
CA LYS A 499 -22.32 11.72 -18.73
C LYS A 499 -21.30 12.26 -17.72
N VAL A 500 -20.87 13.51 -17.92
CA VAL A 500 -19.95 14.19 -17.00
C VAL A 500 -20.64 14.39 -15.65
N ILE A 501 -20.04 13.83 -14.59
CA ILE A 501 -20.47 13.97 -13.19
C ILE A 501 -19.61 14.96 -12.43
N ASN A 502 -18.35 15.13 -12.84
CA ASN A 502 -17.43 16.11 -12.26
C ASN A 502 -16.54 16.73 -13.35
N GLY A 503 -16.86 17.96 -13.76
CA GLY A 503 -16.10 18.72 -14.76
C GLY A 503 -14.80 19.36 -14.22
N LEU A 504 -14.56 19.33 -12.90
CA LEU A 504 -13.34 19.86 -12.28
C LEU A 504 -12.21 18.82 -12.26
N ILE A 505 -12.52 17.54 -12.48
CA ILE A 505 -11.53 16.48 -12.58
C ILE A 505 -11.14 16.32 -14.04
N LEU A 506 -9.91 16.70 -14.36
CA LEU A 506 -9.37 16.60 -15.72
C LEU A 506 -8.30 15.52 -15.80
N GLN A 507 -8.24 14.84 -16.94
CA GLN A 507 -7.17 13.90 -17.21
C GLN A 507 -5.82 14.63 -17.31
N ARG A 508 -4.75 13.96 -16.89
CA ARG A 508 -3.39 14.50 -17.00
C ARG A 508 -2.95 14.61 -18.46
N PRO A 509 -2.13 15.62 -18.84
CA PRO A 509 -1.76 15.90 -20.23
C PRO A 509 -1.14 14.72 -20.97
N TYR A 510 -0.33 13.90 -20.29
CA TYR A 510 0.26 12.71 -20.92
C TYR A 510 -0.82 11.70 -21.36
N TRP A 511 -1.76 11.40 -20.49
CA TRP A 511 -2.79 10.39 -20.72
C TRP A 511 -3.88 10.86 -21.68
N PHE A 512 -4.18 12.16 -21.67
CA PHE A 512 -5.18 12.74 -22.58
C PHE A 512 -4.90 12.48 -24.06
N ARG A 513 -3.63 12.27 -24.43
CA ARG A 513 -3.21 11.96 -25.80
C ARG A 513 -3.58 10.55 -26.28
N TYR A 514 -3.94 9.68 -25.36
CA TYR A 514 -4.17 8.24 -25.64
C TYR A 514 -5.61 7.78 -25.37
N MET A 515 -6.48 8.68 -24.89
CA MET A 515 -7.88 8.42 -24.59
C MET A 515 -8.86 8.85 -25.69
#